data_18c009659eefc5c4b50a5048e16f52e5
#
_entry.id   18c009659eefc5c4b50a5048e16f52e5
#
_cell.length_a   1.000
_cell.length_b   1.000
_cell.length_c   1.000
_cell.angle_alpha   90.00
_cell.angle_beta   90.00
_cell.angle_gamma   90.00
#
_symmetry.space_group_name_H-M   'P 1'
#
loop_
_entity.id
_entity.type
_entity.pdbx_description
1 polymer ?
#
loop_
_entity_poly.entity_id
_entity_poly.type
_entity_poly.pdbx_seq_one_letter_code
_entity_poly.pdbx_strand_id
1 'polypeptide(L)'
;DPLDSRNINTIYQALDYSGGNLGDIVRAKGYDIVVLNFPTYFREEDQVWIKGGADYIERNAMLLVELIKSINNLKVGDKQNVIIGPSMGGLVARYGLNYMESIGLDHETRLYISFDTPHMGANVPIGFQHLFNYLAYGLNTWVGDFSVESLRPLVDGMLKSPAGRQMLWDHLEPHLVNGGAEFDNDNALPKPHPFFEIFYNAINTINAVSYTHLRAHETRL
;
A
#
# COMPACT_ATOMS: atom_id res chain seq x y z
N ASP A 1 -11.97 8.55 -4.56
CA ASP A 1 -13.23 9.17 -4.15
C ASP A 1 -13.14 10.68 -4.42
N PRO A 2 -13.92 11.26 -5.34
CA PRO A 2 -13.91 12.70 -5.57
C PRO A 2 -14.33 13.52 -4.34
N LEU A 3 -14.84 12.84 -3.30
CA LEU A 3 -15.18 13.42 -2.00
C LEU A 3 -14.06 13.26 -0.96
N ASP A 4 -12.92 12.67 -1.30
CA ASP A 4 -11.78 12.58 -0.39
C ASP A 4 -11.14 13.96 -0.22
N SER A 5 -11.57 14.66 0.82
CA SER A 5 -11.15 16.02 1.16
C SER A 5 -9.80 16.06 1.90
N ARG A 6 -9.01 14.98 1.89
CA ARG A 6 -7.70 14.98 2.54
C ARG A 6 -6.80 16.01 1.87
N ASN A 7 -6.57 17.08 2.58
CA ASN A 7 -5.65 18.16 2.21
C ASN A 7 -4.42 18.13 3.12
N ILE A 8 -3.47 19.01 2.88
CA ILE A 8 -2.23 19.09 3.67
C ILE A 8 -2.49 19.19 5.17
N ASN A 9 -3.53 19.89 5.59
CA ASN A 9 -3.84 20.09 7.00
C ASN A 9 -4.34 18.79 7.65
N THR A 10 -5.26 18.07 7.00
CA THR A 10 -5.77 16.78 7.50
C THR A 10 -4.68 15.71 7.54
N ILE A 11 -3.77 15.71 6.57
CA ILE A 11 -2.64 14.78 6.55
C ILE A 11 -1.63 15.15 7.66
N TYR A 12 -1.38 16.44 7.87
CA TYR A 12 -0.48 16.90 8.93
C TYR A 12 -1.05 16.59 10.33
N GLN A 13 -2.36 16.78 10.52
CA GLN A 13 -3.08 16.39 11.75
C GLN A 13 -3.03 14.87 12.01
N ALA A 14 -2.89 14.04 10.99
CA ALA A 14 -2.70 12.58 11.18
C ALA A 14 -1.37 12.24 11.85
N LEU A 15 -0.46 13.20 12.03
CA LEU A 15 0.78 13.07 12.80
C LEU A 15 0.58 13.39 14.30
N ASP A 16 -0.64 13.71 14.72
CA ASP A 16 -0.97 13.98 16.13
C ASP A 16 -0.92 12.69 16.96
N TYR A 17 -0.42 12.82 18.17
CA TYR A 17 -0.41 11.79 19.19
C TYR A 17 -0.64 12.42 20.59
N SER A 18 -0.78 11.63 21.63
CA SER A 18 -1.12 12.10 22.98
C SER A 18 -0.14 13.11 23.59
N GLY A 19 1.06 13.27 23.02
CA GLY A 19 2.10 14.19 23.49
C GLY A 19 2.35 15.39 22.56
N GLY A 20 1.60 15.55 21.46
CA GLY A 20 1.78 16.63 20.50
C GLY A 20 1.66 16.15 19.04
N ASN A 21 2.33 16.86 18.14
CA ASN A 21 2.40 16.51 16.72
C ASN A 21 3.83 16.12 16.33
N LEU A 22 4.00 14.94 15.71
CA LEU A 22 5.31 14.46 15.28
C LEU A 22 5.95 15.41 14.25
N GLY A 23 5.13 16.00 13.38
CA GLY A 23 5.60 16.97 12.40
C GLY A 23 6.21 18.20 13.03
N ASP A 24 5.60 18.74 14.09
CA ASP A 24 6.13 19.91 14.82
C ASP A 24 7.46 19.58 15.50
N ILE A 25 7.58 18.39 16.10
CA ILE A 25 8.82 17.96 16.74
C ILE A 25 9.96 17.87 15.71
N VAL A 26 9.70 17.28 14.55
CA VAL A 26 10.70 17.10 13.50
C VAL A 26 11.12 18.46 12.92
N ARG A 27 10.17 19.37 12.68
CA ARG A 27 10.43 20.72 12.20
C ARG A 27 11.20 21.56 13.21
N ALA A 28 10.89 21.44 14.51
CA ALA A 28 11.63 22.12 15.57
C ALA A 28 13.11 21.65 15.66
N LYS A 29 13.42 20.48 15.09
CA LYS A 29 14.79 19.97 14.95
C LYS A 29 15.48 20.40 13.65
N GLY A 30 14.84 21.25 12.85
CA GLY A 30 15.38 21.81 11.61
C GLY A 30 15.21 20.94 10.39
N TYR A 31 14.26 20.01 10.38
CA TYR A 31 13.91 19.22 9.20
C TYR A 31 12.69 19.78 8.50
N ASP A 32 12.68 19.71 7.19
CA ASP A 32 11.47 19.88 6.39
C ASP A 32 10.72 18.54 6.31
N ILE A 33 9.40 18.61 6.17
CA ILE A 33 8.54 17.43 6.03
C ILE A 33 7.81 17.49 4.72
N VAL A 34 7.90 16.41 3.97
CA VAL A 34 7.12 16.19 2.76
C VAL A 34 6.27 14.95 2.95
N VAL A 35 4.98 15.06 2.74
CA VAL A 35 4.04 13.93 2.84
C VAL A 35 3.56 13.59 1.44
N LEU A 36 3.86 12.37 0.99
CA LEU A 36 3.34 11.85 -0.28
C LEU A 36 1.94 11.29 -0.05
N ASN A 37 0.97 11.88 -0.75
CA ASN A 37 -0.40 11.40 -0.79
C ASN A 37 -0.71 10.77 -2.15
N PHE A 38 -1.56 9.75 -2.16
CA PHE A 38 -2.02 9.05 -3.36
C PHE A 38 -3.50 9.35 -3.58
N PRO A 39 -3.85 10.48 -4.21
CA PRO A 39 -5.24 10.86 -4.41
C PRO A 39 -5.95 9.90 -5.38
N THR A 40 -7.28 9.92 -5.33
CA THR A 40 -8.10 9.34 -6.39
C THR A 40 -7.90 10.14 -7.67
N TYR A 41 -7.73 9.46 -8.79
CA TYR A 41 -7.57 10.07 -10.10
C TYR A 41 -8.43 9.36 -11.15
N PHE A 42 -8.75 10.07 -12.22
CA PHE A 42 -9.48 9.52 -13.35
C PHE A 42 -8.48 9.03 -14.40
N ARG A 43 -8.62 7.78 -14.80
CA ARG A 43 -7.81 7.19 -15.87
C ARG A 43 -8.59 7.28 -17.17
N GLU A 44 -8.07 8.08 -18.11
CA GLU A 44 -8.77 8.40 -19.36
C GLU A 44 -8.82 7.23 -20.33
N GLU A 45 -7.82 6.34 -20.29
CA GLU A 45 -7.71 5.21 -21.23
C GLU A 45 -8.89 4.25 -21.16
N ASP A 46 -9.41 4.00 -19.96
CA ASP A 46 -10.54 3.09 -19.73
C ASP A 46 -11.72 3.74 -19.00
N GLN A 47 -11.66 5.07 -18.81
CA GLN A 47 -12.73 5.88 -18.21
C GLN A 47 -13.08 5.44 -16.79
N VAL A 48 -12.07 5.07 -15.97
CA VAL A 48 -12.25 4.55 -14.62
C VAL A 48 -11.62 5.47 -13.56
N TRP A 49 -12.34 5.68 -12.46
CA TRP A 49 -11.79 6.30 -11.26
C TRP A 49 -10.93 5.30 -10.48
N ILE A 50 -9.67 5.64 -10.30
CA ILE A 50 -8.69 4.84 -9.56
C ILE A 50 -8.43 5.46 -8.20
N LYS A 51 -8.57 4.68 -7.15
CA LYS A 51 -8.13 5.05 -5.80
C LYS A 51 -6.62 4.88 -5.73
N GLY A 52 -5.86 5.99 -5.78
CA GLY A 52 -4.40 5.95 -5.86
C GLY A 52 -3.75 5.14 -4.75
N GLY A 53 -4.25 5.25 -3.50
CA GLY A 53 -3.75 4.45 -2.37
C GLY A 53 -4.03 2.94 -2.47
N ALA A 54 -4.88 2.49 -3.38
CA ALA A 54 -5.20 1.08 -3.61
C ALA A 54 -4.72 0.56 -4.98
N ASP A 55 -4.02 1.41 -5.74
CA ASP A 55 -3.43 1.06 -7.02
C ASP A 55 -2.17 0.20 -6.87
N TYR A 56 -1.59 -0.24 -7.97
CA TYR A 56 -0.35 -1.02 -7.96
C TYR A 56 0.75 -0.34 -7.13
N ILE A 57 1.42 -1.11 -6.29
CA ILE A 57 2.48 -0.61 -5.40
C ILE A 57 3.63 -0.05 -6.22
N GLU A 58 3.98 -0.66 -7.34
CA GLU A 58 5.02 -0.20 -8.27
C GLU A 58 4.69 1.18 -8.84
N ARG A 59 3.43 1.42 -9.20
CA ARG A 59 2.99 2.72 -9.69
C ARG A 59 3.17 3.81 -8.63
N ASN A 60 2.75 3.52 -7.41
CA ASN A 60 2.93 4.42 -6.27
C ASN A 60 4.44 4.62 -5.95
N ALA A 61 5.26 3.60 -6.16
CA ALA A 61 6.71 3.71 -6.01
C ALA A 61 7.33 4.64 -7.05
N MET A 62 6.85 4.64 -8.30
CA MET A 62 7.33 5.59 -9.32
C MET A 62 6.95 7.04 -8.98
N LEU A 63 5.81 7.29 -8.34
CA LEU A 63 5.47 8.62 -7.83
C LEU A 63 6.45 9.05 -6.74
N LEU A 64 6.85 8.14 -5.84
CA LEU A 64 7.87 8.43 -4.83
C LEU A 64 9.23 8.72 -5.49
N VAL A 65 9.63 7.96 -6.52
CA VAL A 65 10.87 8.21 -7.27
C VAL A 65 10.88 9.63 -7.85
N GLU A 66 9.80 10.05 -8.51
CA GLU A 66 9.71 11.40 -9.06
C GLU A 66 9.70 12.49 -7.96
N LEU A 67 9.08 12.20 -6.82
CA LEU A 67 9.13 13.10 -5.67
C LEU A 67 10.55 13.23 -5.12
N ILE A 68 11.29 12.13 -4.96
CA ILE A 68 12.69 12.15 -4.49
C ILE A 68 13.56 12.95 -5.45
N LYS A 69 13.43 12.74 -6.75
CA LYS A 69 14.15 13.52 -7.78
C LYS A 69 13.85 15.02 -7.65
N SER A 70 12.57 15.37 -7.48
CA SER A 70 12.15 16.77 -7.31
C SER A 70 12.72 17.39 -6.04
N ILE A 71 12.71 16.65 -4.91
CA ILE A 71 13.29 17.11 -3.64
C ILE A 71 14.79 17.30 -3.78
N ASN A 72 15.52 16.35 -4.36
CA ASN A 72 16.97 16.43 -4.55
C ASN A 72 17.37 17.62 -5.43
N ASN A 73 16.53 17.98 -6.40
CA ASN A 73 16.77 19.15 -7.25
C ASN A 73 16.45 20.48 -6.56
N LEU A 74 15.54 20.51 -5.60
CA LEU A 74 15.04 21.73 -4.95
C LEU A 74 15.74 22.03 -3.63
N LYS A 75 16.21 21.01 -2.91
CA LYS A 75 16.85 21.19 -1.60
C LYS A 75 18.16 21.97 -1.72
N VAL A 76 18.43 22.78 -0.71
CA VAL A 76 19.67 23.55 -0.61
C VAL A 76 20.65 22.81 0.32
N GLY A 77 21.87 22.61 -0.14
CA GLY A 77 22.91 21.92 0.62
C GLY A 77 22.97 20.41 0.34
N ASP A 78 23.76 19.71 1.14
CA ASP A 78 24.15 18.29 0.95
C ASP A 78 23.41 17.30 1.89
N LYS A 79 22.36 17.75 2.58
CA LYS A 79 21.66 16.89 3.54
C LYS A 79 20.87 15.81 2.82
N GLN A 80 21.08 14.58 3.27
CA GLN A 80 20.40 13.41 2.72
C GLN A 80 18.97 13.28 3.27
N ASN A 81 18.13 12.62 2.50
CA ASN A 81 16.74 12.36 2.83
C ASN A 81 16.60 11.31 3.95
N VAL A 82 15.50 11.38 4.68
CA VAL A 82 14.99 10.32 5.55
C VAL A 82 13.61 9.94 5.04
N ILE A 83 13.40 8.67 4.74
CA ILE A 83 12.12 8.17 4.24
C ILE A 83 11.48 7.31 5.33
N ILE A 84 10.23 7.61 5.65
CA ILE A 84 9.43 6.84 6.60
C ILE A 84 8.23 6.27 5.86
N GLY A 85 8.15 4.96 5.78
CA GLY A 85 7.08 4.23 5.10
C GLY A 85 6.27 3.38 6.08
N PRO A 86 5.11 3.87 6.57
CA PRO A 86 4.21 3.03 7.37
C PRO A 86 3.39 2.10 6.48
N SER A 87 3.15 0.85 6.96
CA SER A 87 2.32 -0.16 6.30
C SER A 87 2.74 -0.36 4.83
N MET A 88 1.81 -0.30 3.88
CA MET A 88 2.10 -0.35 2.43
C MET A 88 3.14 0.70 1.98
N GLY A 89 3.20 1.87 2.65
CA GLY A 89 4.18 2.91 2.34
C GLY A 89 5.63 2.43 2.45
N GLY A 90 5.90 1.44 3.30
CA GLY A 90 7.21 0.81 3.35
C GLY A 90 7.51 -0.04 2.11
N LEU A 91 6.54 -0.76 1.55
CA LEU A 91 6.73 -1.48 0.28
C LEU A 91 6.95 -0.51 -0.88
N VAL A 92 6.18 0.58 -0.93
CA VAL A 92 6.34 1.67 -1.91
C VAL A 92 7.76 2.25 -1.83
N ALA A 93 8.22 2.56 -0.61
CA ALA A 93 9.56 3.10 -0.41
C ALA A 93 10.66 2.11 -0.78
N ARG A 94 10.54 0.85 -0.34
CA ARG A 94 11.50 -0.20 -0.67
C ARG A 94 11.60 -0.41 -2.18
N TYR A 95 10.47 -0.50 -2.88
CA TYR A 95 10.46 -0.68 -4.32
C TYR A 95 11.09 0.52 -5.04
N GLY A 96 10.70 1.75 -4.68
CA GLY A 96 11.20 2.97 -5.30
C GLY A 96 12.69 3.16 -5.11
N LEU A 97 13.22 2.96 -3.91
CA LEU A 97 14.65 3.06 -3.62
C LEU A 97 15.45 1.98 -4.36
N ASN A 98 15.00 0.72 -4.29
CA ASN A 98 15.64 -0.38 -5.02
C ASN A 98 15.65 -0.12 -6.54
N TYR A 99 14.54 0.41 -7.08
CA TYR A 99 14.48 0.77 -8.49
C TYR A 99 15.51 1.85 -8.85
N MET A 100 15.60 2.94 -8.07
CA MET A 100 16.58 4.00 -8.30
C MET A 100 18.02 3.45 -8.29
N GLU A 101 18.36 2.61 -7.31
CA GLU A 101 19.66 1.97 -7.24
C GLU A 101 19.94 1.07 -8.45
N SER A 102 18.94 0.29 -8.88
CA SER A 102 19.08 -0.65 -10.01
C SER A 102 19.39 0.05 -11.33
N ILE A 103 18.97 1.29 -11.50
CA ILE A 103 19.24 2.11 -12.68
C ILE A 103 20.39 3.10 -12.47
N GLY A 104 21.12 3.00 -11.34
CA GLY A 104 22.24 3.88 -11.01
C GLY A 104 21.86 5.32 -10.68
N LEU A 105 20.62 5.56 -10.26
CA LEU A 105 20.13 6.88 -9.85
C LEU A 105 20.29 7.05 -8.34
N ASP A 106 21.06 8.05 -7.92
CA ASP A 106 21.23 8.35 -6.50
C ASP A 106 19.95 8.97 -5.90
N HIS A 107 19.39 8.31 -4.91
CA HIS A 107 18.22 8.80 -4.18
C HIS A 107 18.57 9.70 -2.99
N GLU A 108 19.86 9.84 -2.67
CA GLU A 108 20.36 10.65 -1.56
C GLU A 108 19.62 10.37 -0.23
N THR A 109 19.27 9.12 0.03
CA THR A 109 18.57 8.70 1.26
C THR A 109 19.55 8.03 2.20
N ARG A 110 19.75 8.64 3.39
CA ARG A 110 20.63 8.09 4.43
C ARG A 110 19.93 7.09 5.34
N LEU A 111 18.60 7.16 5.42
CA LEU A 111 17.82 6.32 6.33
C LEU A 111 16.43 6.06 5.74
N TYR A 112 16.10 4.80 5.66
CA TYR A 112 14.75 4.33 5.37
C TYR A 112 14.19 3.63 6.62
N ILE A 113 13.05 4.10 7.10
CA ILE A 113 12.33 3.53 8.24
C ILE A 113 11.06 2.88 7.72
N SER A 114 11.00 1.57 7.85
CA SER A 114 9.83 0.77 7.54
C SER A 114 9.07 0.51 8.85
N PHE A 115 7.84 0.99 8.93
CA PHE A 115 7.02 0.86 10.12
C PHE A 115 5.80 -0.02 9.85
N ASP A 116 5.75 -1.19 10.50
CA ASP A 116 4.67 -2.19 10.38
C ASP A 116 4.33 -2.53 8.91
N THR A 117 5.38 -2.80 8.13
CA THR A 117 5.28 -3.04 6.69
C THR A 117 5.26 -4.53 6.39
N PRO A 118 4.34 -5.02 5.55
CA PRO A 118 4.23 -6.44 5.21
C PRO A 118 5.29 -6.87 4.18
N HIS A 119 6.58 -6.87 4.55
CA HIS A 119 7.69 -7.22 3.64
C HIS A 119 7.66 -8.65 3.11
N MET A 120 6.91 -9.53 3.75
CA MET A 120 6.71 -10.93 3.38
C MET A 120 5.24 -11.23 3.05
N GLY A 121 4.43 -10.21 2.87
CA GLY A 121 3.00 -10.31 2.70
C GLY A 121 2.21 -10.02 3.97
N ALA A 122 0.99 -9.54 3.79
CA ALA A 122 0.03 -9.29 4.86
C ALA A 122 -0.90 -10.50 5.02
N ASN A 123 -1.20 -10.86 6.25
CA ASN A 123 -2.17 -11.91 6.55
C ASN A 123 -3.46 -11.28 7.09
N VAL A 124 -4.48 -11.20 6.24
CA VAL A 124 -5.86 -10.96 6.64
C VAL A 124 -6.57 -12.32 6.66
N PRO A 125 -7.12 -12.77 7.79
CA PRO A 125 -7.74 -14.08 7.87
C PRO A 125 -8.76 -14.30 6.75
N ILE A 126 -8.61 -15.39 6.00
CA ILE A 126 -9.41 -15.68 4.81
C ILE A 126 -10.91 -15.71 5.10
N GLY A 127 -11.29 -16.15 6.30
CA GLY A 127 -12.69 -16.14 6.74
C GLY A 127 -13.29 -14.74 6.82
N PHE A 128 -12.50 -13.72 7.20
CA PHE A 128 -12.96 -12.32 7.15
C PHE A 128 -13.09 -11.81 5.73
N GLN A 129 -12.12 -12.11 4.87
CA GLN A 129 -12.19 -11.70 3.46
C GLN A 129 -13.42 -12.30 2.79
N HIS A 130 -13.67 -13.60 3.01
CA HIS A 130 -14.83 -14.29 2.48
C HIS A 130 -16.14 -13.75 3.07
N LEU A 131 -16.20 -13.51 4.39
CA LEU A 131 -17.40 -12.95 5.04
C LEU A 131 -17.80 -11.60 4.41
N PHE A 132 -16.86 -10.68 4.24
CA PHE A 132 -17.15 -9.39 3.62
C PHE A 132 -17.59 -9.54 2.16
N ASN A 133 -16.94 -10.42 1.40
CA ASN A 133 -17.32 -10.69 0.01
C ASN A 133 -18.72 -11.30 -0.06
N TYR A 134 -19.03 -12.27 0.79
CA TYR A 134 -20.32 -12.92 0.85
C TYR A 134 -21.44 -11.95 1.22
N LEU A 135 -21.23 -11.11 2.23
CA LEU A 135 -22.21 -10.09 2.61
C LEU A 135 -22.42 -9.06 1.50
N ALA A 136 -21.36 -8.71 0.77
CA ALA A 136 -21.44 -7.73 -0.32
C ALA A 136 -22.12 -8.28 -1.58
N TYR A 137 -22.02 -9.60 -1.86
CA TYR A 137 -22.40 -10.18 -3.16
C TYR A 137 -23.13 -11.53 -3.07
N GLY A 138 -23.02 -12.25 -1.95
CA GLY A 138 -23.49 -13.63 -1.82
C GLY A 138 -24.92 -13.80 -1.38
N LEU A 139 -25.61 -12.73 -1.00
CA LEU A 139 -27.00 -12.78 -0.50
C LEU A 139 -28.04 -12.56 -1.60
N ASN A 140 -27.67 -12.76 -2.84
CA ASN A 140 -28.58 -12.72 -3.97
C ASN A 140 -29.33 -14.07 -4.09
N THR A 141 -30.64 -14.03 -3.86
CA THR A 141 -31.50 -15.21 -3.83
C THR A 141 -32.60 -15.09 -4.87
N TRP A 142 -33.30 -16.18 -5.15
CA TRP A 142 -34.46 -16.18 -6.06
C TRP A 142 -35.63 -15.29 -5.56
N VAL A 143 -35.64 -14.90 -4.27
CA VAL A 143 -36.64 -13.99 -3.65
C VAL A 143 -36.19 -12.53 -3.75
N GLY A 144 -34.91 -12.25 -3.96
CA GLY A 144 -34.35 -10.92 -4.06
C GLY A 144 -32.88 -10.85 -3.66
N ASP A 145 -32.28 -9.68 -3.88
CA ASP A 145 -30.92 -9.36 -3.44
C ASP A 145 -30.97 -8.72 -2.05
N PHE A 146 -30.38 -9.41 -1.07
CA PHE A 146 -30.24 -8.94 0.31
C PHE A 146 -28.78 -8.53 0.63
N SER A 147 -27.95 -8.38 -0.39
CA SER A 147 -26.55 -8.01 -0.23
C SER A 147 -26.39 -6.62 0.41
N VAL A 148 -25.36 -6.49 1.24
CA VAL A 148 -25.01 -5.23 1.91
C VAL A 148 -24.17 -4.37 0.98
N GLU A 149 -24.81 -3.57 0.14
CA GLU A 149 -24.13 -2.76 -0.89
C GLU A 149 -23.05 -1.81 -0.34
N SER A 150 -23.23 -1.32 0.89
CA SER A 150 -22.24 -0.45 1.55
C SER A 150 -20.89 -1.12 1.80
N LEU A 151 -20.81 -2.46 1.73
CA LEU A 151 -19.58 -3.22 1.85
C LEU A 151 -18.82 -3.37 0.52
N ARG A 152 -19.48 -3.14 -0.62
CA ARG A 152 -18.84 -3.27 -1.96
C ARG A 152 -17.61 -2.39 -2.12
N PRO A 153 -17.60 -1.11 -1.68
CA PRO A 153 -16.38 -0.29 -1.74
C PRO A 153 -15.21 -0.84 -0.90
N LEU A 154 -15.49 -1.53 0.21
CA LEU A 154 -14.46 -2.19 1.02
C LEU A 154 -13.91 -3.42 0.29
N VAL A 155 -14.77 -4.25 -0.27
CA VAL A 155 -14.36 -5.47 -0.97
C VAL A 155 -13.59 -5.12 -2.26
N ASP A 156 -14.17 -4.30 -3.12
CA ASP A 156 -13.59 -4.00 -4.44
C ASP A 156 -12.43 -2.98 -4.33
N GLY A 157 -12.58 -1.98 -3.46
CA GLY A 157 -11.60 -0.90 -3.31
C GLY A 157 -10.44 -1.20 -2.38
N MET A 158 -10.48 -2.27 -1.60
CA MET A 158 -9.40 -2.70 -0.72
C MET A 158 -8.99 -4.15 -0.99
N LEU A 159 -9.87 -5.12 -0.70
CA LEU A 159 -9.51 -6.54 -0.81
C LEU A 159 -9.16 -6.95 -2.24
N LYS A 160 -10.02 -6.60 -3.21
CA LYS A 160 -9.82 -6.91 -4.64
C LYS A 160 -9.06 -5.83 -5.41
N SER A 161 -8.52 -4.83 -4.72
CA SER A 161 -7.68 -3.81 -5.35
C SER A 161 -6.34 -4.37 -5.83
N PRO A 162 -5.66 -3.72 -6.78
CA PRO A 162 -4.30 -4.11 -7.18
C PRO A 162 -3.36 -4.25 -5.99
N ALA A 163 -3.33 -3.28 -5.07
CA ALA A 163 -2.49 -3.33 -3.87
C ALA A 163 -2.89 -4.49 -2.93
N GLY A 164 -4.18 -4.74 -2.74
CA GLY A 164 -4.67 -5.87 -1.94
C GLY A 164 -4.20 -7.21 -2.52
N ARG A 165 -4.35 -7.39 -3.83
CA ARG A 165 -3.87 -8.58 -4.56
C ARG A 165 -2.36 -8.78 -4.49
N GLN A 166 -1.59 -7.69 -4.41
CA GLN A 166 -0.13 -7.73 -4.27
C GLN A 166 0.34 -8.00 -2.84
N MET A 167 -0.43 -7.56 -1.84
CA MET A 167 0.03 -7.66 -0.45
C MET A 167 -0.45 -8.90 0.29
N LEU A 168 -1.62 -9.46 -0.05
CA LEU A 168 -2.22 -10.52 0.73
C LEU A 168 -1.58 -11.87 0.44
N TRP A 169 -0.97 -12.48 1.49
CA TRP A 169 -0.37 -13.82 1.47
C TRP A 169 -1.40 -14.92 1.16
N ASP A 170 -2.63 -14.73 1.61
CA ASP A 170 -3.78 -15.57 1.27
C ASP A 170 -4.91 -14.63 0.81
N HIS A 171 -5.37 -14.80 -0.41
CA HIS A 171 -6.30 -13.88 -1.06
C HIS A 171 -7.59 -14.58 -1.45
N LEU A 172 -8.72 -13.92 -1.21
CA LEU A 172 -10.04 -14.51 -1.41
C LEU A 172 -10.32 -14.96 -2.85
N GLU A 173 -9.87 -14.21 -3.87
CA GLU A 173 -10.27 -14.48 -5.26
C GLU A 173 -9.87 -15.86 -5.78
N PRO A 174 -8.66 -16.39 -5.51
CA PRO A 174 -8.31 -17.75 -5.93
C PRO A 174 -9.13 -18.85 -5.25
N HIS A 175 -9.85 -18.53 -4.17
CA HIS A 175 -10.72 -19.48 -3.46
C HIS A 175 -12.19 -19.37 -3.88
N LEU A 176 -12.55 -18.41 -4.73
CA LEU A 176 -13.94 -18.24 -5.15
C LEU A 176 -14.28 -19.15 -6.33
N VAL A 177 -15.42 -19.81 -6.26
CA VAL A 177 -15.96 -20.61 -7.35
C VAL A 177 -16.42 -19.68 -8.48
N ASN A 178 -15.80 -19.81 -9.65
CA ASN A 178 -16.12 -19.02 -10.85
C ASN A 178 -16.11 -17.49 -10.61
N GLY A 179 -15.33 -17.00 -9.66
CA GLY A 179 -15.25 -15.58 -9.31
C GLY A 179 -16.49 -15.01 -8.62
N GLY A 180 -17.42 -15.89 -8.18
CA GLY A 180 -18.65 -15.52 -7.47
C GLY A 180 -18.45 -15.20 -6.00
N ALA A 181 -19.47 -15.48 -5.20
CA ALA A 181 -19.43 -15.30 -3.75
C ALA A 181 -19.20 -16.62 -2.97
N GLU A 182 -19.28 -17.74 -3.66
CA GLU A 182 -19.13 -19.07 -3.09
C GLU A 182 -17.64 -19.40 -2.90
N PHE A 183 -17.28 -19.89 -1.73
CA PHE A 183 -15.92 -20.30 -1.40
C PHE A 183 -15.67 -21.76 -1.76
N ASP A 184 -14.61 -22.03 -2.49
CA ASP A 184 -14.17 -23.37 -2.81
C ASP A 184 -13.36 -23.97 -1.65
N ASN A 185 -13.99 -24.91 -0.93
CA ASN A 185 -13.38 -25.57 0.23
C ASN A 185 -12.32 -26.63 -0.14
N ASP A 186 -12.21 -26.98 -1.41
CA ASP A 186 -11.26 -28.00 -1.87
C ASP A 186 -9.86 -27.41 -2.14
N ASN A 187 -9.72 -26.09 -2.10
CA ASN A 187 -8.45 -25.43 -2.28
C ASN A 187 -7.60 -25.42 -1.01
N ALA A 188 -6.32 -25.73 -1.18
CA ALA A 188 -5.34 -25.64 -0.09
C ALA A 188 -5.10 -24.17 0.31
N LEU A 189 -4.86 -23.95 1.61
CA LEU A 189 -4.48 -22.65 2.18
C LEU A 189 -2.97 -22.63 2.50
N PRO A 190 -2.30 -21.49 2.41
CA PRO A 190 -2.73 -20.24 1.79
C PRO A 190 -2.67 -20.29 0.25
N LYS A 191 -3.43 -19.41 -0.41
CA LYS A 191 -3.44 -19.30 -1.87
C LYS A 191 -3.42 -17.80 -2.26
N PRO A 192 -2.24 -17.23 -2.54
CA PRO A 192 -2.13 -15.84 -2.93
C PRO A 192 -2.72 -15.58 -4.32
N HIS A 193 -3.07 -14.32 -4.58
CA HIS A 193 -3.37 -13.89 -5.94
C HIS A 193 -2.07 -13.92 -6.79
N PRO A 194 -2.12 -14.20 -8.10
CA PRO A 194 -0.92 -14.19 -8.95
C PRO A 194 -0.10 -12.89 -8.90
N PHE A 195 -0.74 -11.74 -8.63
CA PHE A 195 -0.04 -10.46 -8.46
C PHE A 195 0.90 -10.43 -7.25
N PHE A 196 0.63 -11.22 -6.21
CA PHE A 196 1.51 -11.34 -5.06
C PHE A 196 2.89 -11.87 -5.46
N GLU A 197 2.92 -12.99 -6.15
CA GLU A 197 4.18 -13.61 -6.57
C GLU A 197 4.96 -12.72 -7.53
N ILE A 198 4.27 -12.10 -8.49
CA ILE A 198 4.87 -11.16 -9.44
C ILE A 198 5.53 -10.00 -8.69
N PHE A 199 4.82 -9.38 -7.76
CA PHE A 199 5.30 -8.24 -7.00
C PHE A 199 6.49 -8.61 -6.10
N TYR A 200 6.36 -9.69 -5.29
CA TYR A 200 7.45 -10.08 -4.38
C TYR A 200 8.68 -10.62 -5.11
N ASN A 201 8.51 -11.24 -6.25
CA ASN A 201 9.63 -11.58 -7.12
C ASN A 201 10.32 -10.31 -7.65
N ALA A 202 9.57 -9.34 -8.14
CA ALA A 202 10.13 -8.08 -8.63
C ALA A 202 10.89 -7.33 -7.54
N ILE A 203 10.27 -7.09 -6.38
CA ILE A 203 10.90 -6.32 -5.29
C ILE A 203 12.13 -7.02 -4.68
N ASN A 204 12.19 -8.35 -4.74
CA ASN A 204 13.32 -9.13 -4.23
C ASN A 204 14.42 -9.32 -5.27
N THR A 205 14.12 -9.21 -6.57
CA THR A 205 15.08 -9.40 -7.67
C THR A 205 15.80 -8.10 -8.02
N ILE A 206 15.19 -6.95 -7.78
CA ILE A 206 15.85 -5.65 -7.88
C ILE A 206 16.96 -5.66 -6.84
N ASN A 207 18.22 -5.88 -7.29
CA ASN A 207 19.39 -5.96 -6.42
C ASN A 207 19.62 -4.63 -5.72
N ALA A 208 19.11 -4.52 -4.49
CA ALA A 208 19.44 -3.41 -3.62
C ALA A 208 20.79 -3.62 -3.00
N VAL A 209 21.62 -2.59 -3.03
CA VAL A 209 22.78 -2.48 -2.15
C VAL A 209 22.30 -2.60 -0.72
N SER A 210 22.99 -3.38 0.10
CA SER A 210 22.55 -3.80 1.43
C SER A 210 22.18 -2.60 2.33
N TYR A 211 20.89 -2.44 2.60
CA TYR A 211 20.43 -1.62 3.71
C TYR A 211 20.64 -2.38 5.02
N THR A 212 21.21 -1.73 6.01
CA THR A 212 21.18 -2.24 7.37
C THR A 212 19.75 -2.09 7.90
N HIS A 213 18.97 -3.17 7.86
CA HIS A 213 17.61 -3.18 8.38
C HIS A 213 17.67 -3.25 9.90
N LEU A 214 17.31 -2.16 10.58
CA LEU A 214 16.84 -2.23 11.94
C LEU A 214 15.40 -2.75 11.90
N ARG A 215 15.24 -4.08 12.01
CA ARG A 215 13.92 -4.67 12.22
C ARG A 215 13.49 -4.30 13.63
N ALA A 216 12.39 -3.57 13.78
CA ALA A 216 11.61 -3.63 14.99
C ALA A 216 11.17 -5.10 15.16
N HIS A 217 11.34 -5.68 16.34
CA HIS A 217 11.00 -7.06 16.63
C HIS A 217 9.55 -7.31 16.23
N GLU A 218 9.32 -8.16 15.22
CA GLU A 218 8.04 -8.81 15.01
C GLU A 218 7.83 -9.74 16.20
N THR A 219 7.03 -9.33 17.17
CA THR A 219 6.49 -10.23 18.18
C THR A 219 5.56 -11.18 17.43
N ARG A 220 6.02 -12.41 17.22
CA ARG A 220 5.15 -13.53 16.85
C ARG A 220 4.16 -13.71 18.01
N LEU A 221 2.90 -13.38 17.79
CA LEU A 221 1.77 -13.89 18.57
C LEU A 221 1.29 -15.18 17.94
#